data_e8bd2352df96575f3f2b7133eca9ae4f
#
_entry.id   e8bd2352df96575f3f2b7133eca9ae4f
#
_cell.length_a   1.000
_cell.length_b   1.000
_cell.length_c   1.000
_cell.angle_alpha   90.00
_cell.angle_beta   90.00
_cell.angle_gamma   90.00
#
_symmetry.space_group_name_H-M   'P 1'
#
loop_
_entity.id
_entity.type
_entity.pdbx_description
1 polymer ?
#
loop_
_entity_poly.entity_id
_entity_poly.type
_entity_poly.pdbx_seq_one_letter_code
_entity_poly.pdbx_strand_id
1 'polypeptide(L)'
;MNIYNDYIKEIEERKVQGLKPKPIDNGLLLKDIITQIKNVDSSIRDKSINFFVYNVLPGTTSAASVKATFLKEIILEETLLEEITPKFAFELLSHMKGGPSIEVLLDLALGEN
;
A
#
# COMPACT_ATOMS: atom_id res chain seq x y z
N MET A 1 11.21 18.50 3.30
CA MET A 1 11.48 17.62 2.18
C MET A 1 10.60 16.39 2.26
N ASN A 2 10.01 16.00 1.15
CA ASN A 2 9.00 14.95 1.13
C ASN A 2 9.66 13.60 0.80
N ILE A 3 9.51 12.62 1.68
CA ILE A 3 10.08 11.29 1.50
C ILE A 3 9.56 10.62 0.22
N TYR A 4 8.32 10.91 -0.17
CA TYR A 4 7.75 10.38 -1.41
C TYR A 4 8.46 10.98 -2.63
N ASN A 5 8.76 12.27 -2.61
CA ASN A 5 9.48 12.91 -3.72
C ASN A 5 10.87 12.30 -3.88
N ASP A 6 11.54 11.98 -2.78
CA ASP A 6 12.84 11.30 -2.82
C ASP A 6 12.71 9.91 -3.43
N TYR A 7 11.63 9.20 -3.11
CA TYR A 7 11.36 7.88 -3.68
C TYR A 7 11.13 7.96 -5.19
N ILE A 8 10.33 8.92 -5.65
CA ILE A 8 10.07 9.12 -7.08
C ILE A 8 11.37 9.40 -7.82
N LYS A 9 12.22 10.26 -7.24
CA LYS A 9 13.51 10.59 -7.83
C LYS A 9 14.39 9.36 -7.96
N GLU A 10 14.43 8.52 -6.93
CA GLU A 10 15.20 7.28 -6.96
C GLU A 10 14.70 6.33 -8.05
N ILE A 11 13.37 6.24 -8.22
CA ILE A 11 12.79 5.42 -9.27
C ILE A 11 13.24 5.90 -10.65
N GLU A 12 13.24 7.22 -10.88
CA GLU A 12 13.67 7.78 -12.16
C GLU A 12 15.15 7.49 -12.41
N GLU A 13 15.99 7.62 -11.40
CA GLU A 13 17.42 7.31 -11.51
C GLU A 13 17.64 5.84 -11.84
N ARG A 14 16.91 4.94 -11.20
CA ARG A 14 17.00 3.51 -11.45
C ARG A 14 16.50 3.17 -12.86
N LYS A 15 15.45 3.81 -13.31
CA LYS A 15 14.89 3.60 -14.65
C LYS A 15 15.91 3.94 -15.74
N VAL A 16 16.64 5.04 -15.55
CA VAL A 16 17.71 5.44 -16.50
C VAL A 16 18.78 4.36 -16.60
N GLN A 17 19.02 3.64 -15.50
CA GLN A 17 20.01 2.55 -15.46
C GLN A 17 19.40 1.21 -15.90
N GLY A 18 18.14 1.17 -16.30
CA GLY A 18 17.47 -0.07 -16.69
C GLY A 18 17.06 -0.95 -15.53
N LEU A 19 17.01 -0.40 -14.32
CA LEU A 19 16.65 -1.15 -13.12
C LEU A 19 15.16 -1.01 -12.81
N LYS A 20 14.60 -2.03 -12.17
CA LYS A 20 13.21 -1.99 -11.72
C LYS A 20 13.05 -1.04 -10.53
N PRO A 21 11.84 -0.51 -10.29
CA PRO A 21 11.61 0.32 -9.11
C PRO A 21 11.98 -0.41 -7.83
N LYS A 22 12.53 0.33 -6.87
CA LYS A 22 12.87 -0.24 -5.57
C LYS A 22 11.58 -0.58 -4.82
N PRO A 23 11.47 -1.79 -4.24
CA PRO A 23 10.30 -2.13 -3.43
C PRO A 23 10.17 -1.22 -2.21
N ILE A 24 8.93 -0.91 -1.84
CA ILE A 24 8.64 -0.08 -0.67
C ILE A 24 8.73 -0.96 0.57
N ASP A 25 9.69 -0.66 1.44
CA ASP A 25 9.86 -1.41 2.70
C ASP A 25 9.71 -0.50 3.93
N ASN A 26 9.43 0.78 3.72
CA ASN A 26 9.37 1.80 4.78
C ASN A 26 7.93 2.23 4.99
N GLY A 27 7.42 2.05 6.23
CA GLY A 27 6.04 2.39 6.56
C GLY A 27 5.75 3.88 6.46
N LEU A 28 6.73 4.74 6.76
CA LEU A 28 6.53 6.19 6.65
C LEU A 28 6.33 6.60 5.19
N LEU A 29 7.11 6.02 4.30
CA LEU A 29 6.94 6.26 2.86
C LEU A 29 5.56 5.79 2.40
N LEU A 30 5.15 4.61 2.83
CA LEU A 30 3.85 4.07 2.42
C LEU A 30 2.69 4.91 2.97
N LYS A 31 2.81 5.44 4.18
CA LYS A 31 1.79 6.35 4.74
C LYS A 31 1.66 7.60 3.87
N ASP A 32 2.77 8.13 3.38
CA ASP A 32 2.77 9.29 2.48
C ASP A 32 2.07 8.94 1.17
N ILE A 33 2.36 7.77 0.63
CA ILE A 33 1.72 7.28 -0.59
C ILE A 33 0.20 7.14 -0.38
N ILE A 34 -0.22 6.59 0.76
CA ILE A 34 -1.64 6.44 1.08
C ILE A 34 -2.31 7.81 1.19
N THR A 35 -1.63 8.80 1.74
CA THR A 35 -2.15 10.16 1.80
C THR A 35 -2.48 10.68 0.39
N GLN A 36 -1.63 10.41 -0.58
CA GLN A 36 -1.86 10.79 -1.97
C GLN A 36 -3.03 10.01 -2.58
N ILE A 37 -3.19 8.75 -2.21
CA ILE A 37 -4.32 7.94 -2.69
C ILE A 37 -5.64 8.51 -2.17
N LYS A 38 -5.68 8.97 -0.93
CA LYS A 38 -6.89 9.53 -0.32
C LYS A 38 -7.23 10.91 -0.88
N ASN A 39 -6.28 11.59 -1.49
CA ASN A 39 -6.48 12.92 -2.06
C ASN A 39 -6.91 12.79 -3.53
N VAL A 40 -8.22 12.92 -3.78
CA VAL A 40 -8.77 12.75 -5.14
C VAL A 40 -8.25 13.79 -6.14
N ASP A 41 -7.72 14.90 -5.65
CA ASP A 41 -7.18 15.96 -6.51
C ASP A 41 -5.68 15.81 -6.77
N SER A 42 -5.04 14.79 -6.20
CA SER A 42 -3.61 14.61 -6.38
C SER A 42 -3.28 14.18 -7.81
N SER A 43 -2.33 14.87 -8.42
CA SER A 43 -1.87 14.55 -9.79
C SER A 43 -1.10 13.24 -9.83
N ILE A 44 -0.65 12.73 -8.66
CA ILE A 44 0.11 11.48 -8.58
C ILE A 44 -0.69 10.36 -7.92
N ARG A 45 -2.02 10.53 -7.86
CA ARG A 45 -2.90 9.55 -7.21
C ARG A 45 -2.86 8.19 -7.91
N ASP A 46 -2.95 8.17 -9.24
CA ASP A 46 -2.94 6.92 -10.01
C ASP A 46 -1.61 6.19 -9.85
N LYS A 47 -0.52 6.93 -9.89
CA LYS A 47 0.82 6.37 -9.67
C LYS A 47 0.93 5.81 -8.25
N SER A 48 0.38 6.52 -7.26
CA SER A 48 0.40 6.09 -5.86
C SER A 48 -0.38 4.80 -5.66
N ILE A 49 -1.53 4.66 -6.30
CA ILE A 49 -2.32 3.41 -6.24
C ILE A 49 -1.50 2.26 -6.81
N ASN A 50 -0.83 2.48 -7.94
CA ASN A 50 0.00 1.46 -8.57
C ASN A 50 1.14 1.02 -7.65
N PHE A 51 1.84 1.96 -7.03
CA PHE A 51 2.90 1.65 -6.07
C PHE A 51 2.36 0.85 -4.89
N PHE A 52 1.20 1.25 -4.38
CA PHE A 52 0.58 0.57 -3.24
C PHE A 52 0.25 -0.89 -3.57
N VAL A 53 -0.34 -1.13 -4.74
CA VAL A 53 -0.79 -2.47 -5.11
C VAL A 53 0.38 -3.39 -5.48
N TYR A 54 1.35 -2.87 -6.23
CA TYR A 54 2.35 -3.74 -6.87
C TYR A 54 3.76 -3.60 -6.33
N ASN A 55 4.06 -2.58 -5.55
CA ASN A 55 5.46 -2.26 -5.25
C ASN A 55 5.82 -2.30 -3.77
N VAL A 56 4.93 -2.79 -2.90
CA VAL A 56 5.21 -2.91 -1.47
C VAL A 56 5.89 -4.24 -1.21
N LEU A 57 7.04 -4.19 -0.52
CA LEU A 57 7.79 -5.40 -0.18
C LEU A 57 6.97 -6.24 0.81
N PRO A 58 6.74 -7.53 0.51
CA PRO A 58 5.96 -8.39 1.42
C PRO A 58 6.76 -8.82 2.63
N GLY A 59 6.10 -9.47 3.56
CA GLY A 59 6.74 -10.05 4.73
C GLY A 59 6.43 -9.27 6.00
N THR A 60 7.45 -9.04 6.81
CA THR A 60 7.28 -8.41 8.12
C THR A 60 7.81 -6.98 8.18
N THR A 61 7.94 -6.32 7.04
CA THR A 61 8.41 -4.94 6.99
C THR A 61 7.36 -3.97 7.55
N SER A 62 7.80 -2.78 7.95
CA SER A 62 6.87 -1.75 8.41
C SER A 62 5.90 -1.34 7.28
N ALA A 63 6.35 -1.37 6.03
CA ALA A 63 5.47 -1.09 4.90
C ALA A 63 4.38 -2.14 4.77
N ALA A 64 4.69 -3.43 4.96
CA ALA A 64 3.69 -4.49 4.91
C ALA A 64 2.63 -4.29 5.99
N SER A 65 3.03 -3.89 7.19
CA SER A 65 2.10 -3.61 8.28
C SER A 65 1.16 -2.45 7.93
N VAL A 66 1.70 -1.37 7.38
CA VAL A 66 0.90 -0.21 6.96
C VAL A 66 -0.07 -0.60 5.84
N LYS A 67 0.39 -1.39 4.88
CA LYS A 67 -0.47 -1.86 3.78
C LYS A 67 -1.62 -2.70 4.31
N ALA A 68 -1.34 -3.64 5.21
CA ALA A 68 -2.37 -4.52 5.78
C ALA A 68 -3.42 -3.71 6.53
N THR A 69 -3.00 -2.69 7.30
CA THR A 69 -3.90 -1.83 8.04
C THR A 69 -4.80 -1.02 7.10
N PHE A 70 -4.25 -0.49 6.03
CA PHE A 70 -5.03 0.28 5.07
C PHE A 70 -6.03 -0.62 4.32
N LEU A 71 -5.62 -1.82 3.95
CA LEU A 71 -6.53 -2.78 3.31
C LEU A 71 -7.67 -3.14 4.24
N LYS A 72 -7.41 -3.27 5.54
CA LYS A 72 -8.47 -3.50 6.53
C LYS A 72 -9.47 -2.35 6.54
N GLU A 73 -9.00 -1.10 6.50
CA GLU A 73 -9.89 0.07 6.43
C GLU A 73 -10.81 0.00 5.22
N ILE A 74 -10.29 -0.43 4.07
CA ILE A 74 -11.09 -0.55 2.85
C ILE A 74 -12.11 -1.68 2.99
N ILE A 75 -11.71 -2.82 3.52
CA ILE A 75 -12.59 -3.98 3.71
C ILE A 75 -13.75 -3.64 4.64
N LEU A 76 -13.47 -2.88 5.70
CA LEU A 76 -14.49 -2.45 6.67
C LEU A 76 -15.27 -1.23 6.19
N GLU A 77 -14.97 -0.75 4.98
CA GLU A 77 -15.62 0.40 4.35
C GLU A 77 -15.44 1.70 5.14
N GLU A 78 -14.36 1.79 5.93
CA GLU A 78 -13.97 3.03 6.61
C GLU A 78 -13.32 4.00 5.64
N THR A 79 -12.77 3.47 4.54
CA THR A 79 -12.22 4.25 3.44
C THR A 79 -12.78 3.65 2.15
N LEU A 80 -13.38 4.49 1.30
CA LEU A 80 -13.96 4.04 0.03
C LEU A 80 -13.14 4.54 -1.14
N LEU A 81 -12.72 3.62 -1.99
CA LEU A 81 -11.97 3.92 -3.21
C LEU A 81 -12.60 3.19 -4.38
N GLU A 82 -12.70 3.85 -5.54
CA GLU A 82 -13.21 3.21 -6.74
C GLU A 82 -12.22 2.17 -7.26
N GLU A 83 -10.93 2.45 -7.15
CA GLU A 83 -9.87 1.62 -7.71
C GLU A 83 -9.58 0.37 -6.88
N ILE A 84 -9.87 0.43 -5.58
CA ILE A 84 -9.66 -0.70 -4.68
C ILE A 84 -10.96 -0.95 -3.92
N THR A 85 -11.75 -1.88 -4.43
CA THR A 85 -12.99 -2.28 -3.77
C THR A 85 -12.69 -3.12 -2.53
N PRO A 86 -13.64 -3.28 -1.61
CA PRO A 86 -13.44 -4.19 -0.47
C PRO A 86 -13.05 -5.61 -0.90
N LYS A 87 -13.66 -6.13 -1.97
CA LYS A 87 -13.32 -7.44 -2.48
C LYS A 87 -11.88 -7.52 -2.97
N PHE A 88 -11.44 -6.51 -3.72
CA PHE A 88 -10.07 -6.45 -4.21
C PHE A 88 -9.08 -6.30 -3.06
N ALA A 89 -9.43 -5.48 -2.07
CA ALA A 89 -8.61 -5.30 -0.87
C ALA A 89 -8.42 -6.63 -0.13
N PHE A 90 -9.50 -7.41 0.00
CA PHE A 90 -9.42 -8.72 0.64
C PHE A 90 -8.52 -9.66 -0.15
N GLU A 91 -8.61 -9.64 -1.47
CA GLU A 91 -7.75 -10.45 -2.33
C GLU A 91 -6.28 -10.07 -2.16
N LEU A 92 -5.98 -8.76 -2.12
CA LEU A 92 -4.61 -8.30 -1.91
C LEU A 92 -4.09 -8.75 -0.55
N LEU A 93 -4.92 -8.63 0.49
CA LEU A 93 -4.54 -9.03 1.83
C LEU A 93 -4.28 -10.54 1.90
N SER A 94 -5.12 -11.34 1.22
CA SER A 94 -4.98 -12.79 1.20
C SER A 94 -3.70 -13.26 0.52
N HIS A 95 -3.18 -12.46 -0.41
CA HIS A 95 -1.94 -12.80 -1.11
C HIS A 95 -0.68 -12.26 -0.43
N MET A 96 -0.84 -11.43 0.60
CA MET A 96 0.30 -10.97 1.39
C MET A 96 0.82 -12.09 2.27
N LYS A 97 2.12 -12.06 2.56
CA LYS A 97 2.74 -13.04 3.44
C LYS A 97 3.33 -12.33 4.66
N GLY A 98 3.35 -13.02 5.79
CA GLY A 98 3.94 -12.51 7.00
C GLY A 98 2.93 -12.17 8.08
N GLY A 99 3.42 -11.85 9.28
CA GLY A 99 2.61 -11.64 10.48
C GLY A 99 1.54 -10.58 10.36
N PRO A 100 1.85 -9.37 9.82
CA PRO A 100 0.85 -8.30 9.76
C PRO A 100 -0.41 -8.68 8.99
N SER A 101 -0.29 -9.36 7.86
CA SER A 101 -1.45 -9.76 7.07
C SER A 101 -2.24 -10.86 7.76
N ILE A 102 -1.56 -11.79 8.42
CA ILE A 102 -2.21 -12.87 9.16
C ILE A 102 -3.02 -12.29 10.32
N GLU A 103 -2.44 -11.35 11.06
CA GLU A 103 -3.16 -10.71 12.17
C GLU A 103 -4.42 -9.98 11.71
N VAL A 104 -4.33 -9.25 10.59
CA VAL A 104 -5.49 -8.54 10.05
C VAL A 104 -6.57 -9.52 9.59
N LEU A 105 -6.18 -10.61 8.92
CA LEU A 105 -7.14 -11.63 8.48
C LEU A 105 -7.84 -12.29 9.66
N LEU A 106 -7.11 -12.60 10.73
CA LEU A 106 -7.70 -13.16 11.94
C LEU A 106 -8.66 -12.17 12.59
N ASP A 107 -8.28 -10.91 12.65
CA ASP A 107 -9.13 -9.84 13.20
C ASP A 107 -10.45 -9.75 12.43
N LEU A 108 -10.38 -9.78 11.11
CA LEU A 108 -11.56 -9.69 10.26
C LEU A 108 -12.46 -10.91 10.45
N ALA A 109 -11.86 -12.11 10.57
CA ALA A 109 -12.61 -13.33 10.76
C ALA A 109 -13.31 -13.36 12.13
N LEU A 110 -12.64 -12.88 13.19
CA LEU A 110 -13.19 -12.87 14.54
C LEU A 110 -14.19 -11.75 14.75
N GLY A 111 -13.98 -10.62 14.09
CA GLY A 111 -14.85 -9.46 14.24
C GLY A 111 -16.09 -9.50 13.36
N GLU A 112 -16.16 -10.44 12.46
CA GLU A 112 -17.31 -10.56 11.57
C GLU A 112 -18.45 -11.28 12.26
N ASN A 113 -19.62 -10.74 12.10
CA ASN A 113 -20.82 -11.30 12.72
C ASN A 113 -21.87 -11.61 11.69
#